data_e0bf79ca4ab7bc95496f96614fdf9c92
#
_entry.id   e0bf79ca4ab7bc95496f96614fdf9c92
#
_cell.length_a   1.000
_cell.length_b   1.000
_cell.length_c   1.000
_cell.angle_alpha   90.00
_cell.angle_beta   90.00
_cell.angle_gamma   90.00
#
_symmetry.space_group_name_H-M   'P 1'
#
loop_
_entity.id
_entity.type
_entity.pdbx_description
1 polymer ?
#
loop_
_entity_poly.entity_id
_entity_poly.type
_entity_poly.pdbx_seq_one_letter_code
_entity_poly.pdbx_strand_id
1 'polypeptide(L)'
;QLTVANSRRTFLATSATIAASLPIASAIAEGGKGKMNRKGRKKWPPLTPPGSISLERFKDKCTGCQICVVRCPSQVLRPTGLEYGLDYMLKPRLAYISSYCNYECTVCSDVCPTGAIKPLTIEEKTTTQVGIATFFKGRCVVNTEEKDCGACAEHCPTQAVHMVPYKGTLTIPQINPDLCIGCGGCESICPVRPMRAIIVKSNVEHKFVEKPKEEEIKEIEVDDFGF
;
A
#
# COMPACT_ATOMS: atom_id res chain seq x y z
N GLN A 1 -47.94 -26.69 25.95
CA GLN A 1 -47.03 -27.07 24.83
C GLN A 1 -47.42 -26.26 23.61
N LEU A 2 -46.68 -25.17 23.34
CA LEU A 2 -46.81 -24.34 22.12
C LEU A 2 -45.75 -24.83 21.12
N THR A 3 -46.22 -25.59 20.14
CA THR A 3 -45.38 -25.97 18.98
C THR A 3 -45.38 -24.78 18.01
N VAL A 4 -44.28 -24.03 18.00
CA VAL A 4 -44.03 -23.01 16.98
C VAL A 4 -43.55 -23.70 15.72
N ALA A 5 -44.42 -23.91 14.77
CA ALA A 5 -44.05 -24.36 13.44
C ALA A 5 -43.36 -23.19 12.69
N ASN A 6 -42.03 -23.20 12.70
CA ASN A 6 -41.21 -22.25 11.91
C ASN A 6 -41.30 -22.57 10.42
N SER A 7 -42.33 -22.03 9.76
CA SER A 7 -42.46 -22.09 8.30
C SER A 7 -41.62 -20.97 7.67
N ARG A 8 -40.85 -21.29 6.63
CA ARG A 8 -40.07 -20.30 5.82
C ARG A 8 -40.95 -19.15 5.30
N ARG A 9 -42.25 -19.41 5.11
CA ARG A 9 -43.23 -18.39 4.70
C ARG A 9 -43.52 -17.37 5.79
N THR A 10 -43.54 -17.78 7.05
CA THR A 10 -43.79 -16.89 8.21
C THR A 10 -42.56 -15.97 8.43
N PHE A 11 -41.33 -16.48 8.20
CA PHE A 11 -40.12 -15.69 8.30
C PHE A 11 -40.04 -14.60 7.23
N LEU A 12 -40.45 -14.89 5.99
CA LEU A 12 -40.46 -13.89 4.91
C LEU A 12 -41.55 -12.84 5.11
N ALA A 13 -42.70 -13.21 5.67
CA ALA A 13 -43.80 -12.27 5.97
C ALA A 13 -43.41 -11.31 7.11
N THR A 14 -42.77 -11.79 8.17
CA THR A 14 -42.32 -10.95 9.30
C THR A 14 -41.15 -10.03 8.92
N SER A 15 -40.24 -10.47 8.02
CA SER A 15 -39.19 -9.59 7.54
C SER A 15 -39.69 -8.45 6.64
N ALA A 16 -40.75 -8.68 5.87
CA ALA A 16 -41.37 -7.64 5.03
C ALA A 16 -42.10 -6.57 5.86
N THR A 17 -42.75 -6.96 6.97
CA THR A 17 -43.45 -6.00 7.85
C THR A 17 -42.50 -5.15 8.70
N ILE A 18 -41.34 -5.69 9.09
CA ILE A 18 -40.31 -4.93 9.82
C ILE A 18 -39.64 -3.89 8.90
N ALA A 19 -39.42 -4.20 7.61
CA ALA A 19 -38.86 -3.25 6.64
C ALA A 19 -39.80 -2.06 6.36
N ALA A 20 -41.13 -2.24 6.46
CA ALA A 20 -42.11 -1.19 6.19
C ALA A 20 -42.35 -0.22 7.37
N SER A 21 -41.91 -0.59 8.59
CA SER A 21 -42.17 0.20 9.81
C SER A 21 -41.00 1.07 10.28
N LEU A 22 -39.84 1.03 9.60
CA LEU A 22 -38.69 1.86 9.97
C LEU A 22 -38.67 3.14 9.12
N PRO A 23 -38.75 4.35 9.73
CA PRO A 23 -38.65 5.62 9.01
C PRO A 23 -37.23 5.89 8.43
N ILE A 24 -36.34 4.89 8.51
CA ILE A 24 -34.97 4.97 8.00
C ILE A 24 -34.92 4.81 6.47
N ALA A 25 -35.95 4.20 5.86
CA ALA A 25 -35.99 3.97 4.42
C ALA A 25 -36.13 5.27 3.58
N SER A 26 -36.74 6.31 4.12
CA SER A 26 -36.86 7.61 3.44
C SER A 26 -35.62 8.50 3.53
N ALA A 27 -34.78 8.30 4.55
CA ALA A 27 -33.53 9.06 4.70
C ALA A 27 -32.40 8.59 3.76
N ILE A 28 -32.54 7.39 3.18
CA ILE A 28 -31.54 6.86 2.23
C ILE A 28 -31.83 7.32 0.79
N ALA A 29 -33.08 7.66 0.48
CA ALA A 29 -33.51 8.08 -0.86
C ALA A 29 -33.22 9.57 -1.15
N GLU A 30 -33.10 10.40 -0.14
CA GLU A 30 -32.56 11.75 -0.31
C GLU A 30 -31.05 11.66 -0.26
N GLY A 31 -30.45 11.48 -1.43
CA GLY A 31 -29.02 11.50 -1.65
C GLY A 31 -28.42 12.76 -1.07
N GLY A 32 -28.22 12.76 0.24
CA GLY A 32 -27.43 13.74 0.92
C GLY A 32 -26.08 13.77 0.23
N LYS A 33 -25.85 14.78 -0.61
CA LYS A 33 -24.55 15.26 -1.03
C LYS A 33 -23.82 15.71 0.25
N GLY A 34 -23.62 14.78 1.17
CA GLY A 34 -22.74 14.91 2.30
C GLY A 34 -21.36 15.11 1.75
N LYS A 35 -21.05 16.34 1.36
CA LYS A 35 -19.69 16.80 1.24
C LYS A 35 -19.05 16.52 2.60
N MET A 36 -18.47 15.36 2.72
CA MET A 36 -17.57 15.05 3.83
C MET A 36 -16.34 15.95 3.62
N ASN A 37 -16.50 17.18 4.10
CA ASN A 37 -15.53 18.26 4.02
C ASN A 37 -14.37 17.92 4.99
N ARG A 38 -13.58 16.93 4.65
CA ARG A 38 -12.25 16.73 5.22
C ARG A 38 -11.36 17.80 4.60
N LYS A 39 -11.48 19.04 5.11
CA LYS A 39 -10.62 20.15 4.75
C LYS A 39 -9.17 19.67 4.64
N GLY A 40 -8.62 19.73 3.45
CA GLY A 40 -7.19 19.88 3.23
C GLY A 40 -6.33 18.64 3.04
N ARG A 41 -6.84 17.40 3.04
CA ARG A 41 -5.99 16.26 2.64
C ARG A 41 -6.13 16.02 1.14
N LYS A 42 -5.11 16.45 0.41
CA LYS A 42 -4.94 16.03 -0.98
C LYS A 42 -4.85 14.49 -0.97
N LYS A 43 -5.93 13.83 -1.39
CA LYS A 43 -6.01 12.38 -1.38
C LYS A 43 -5.21 11.87 -2.57
N TRP A 44 -4.10 11.22 -2.30
CA TRP A 44 -3.35 10.55 -3.36
C TRP A 44 -4.15 9.34 -3.86
N PRO A 45 -4.01 8.99 -5.15
CA PRO A 45 -4.65 7.80 -5.69
C PRO A 45 -4.13 6.52 -4.99
N PRO A 46 -4.88 5.41 -5.09
CA PRO A 46 -4.45 4.15 -4.49
C PRO A 46 -3.15 3.66 -5.13
N LEU A 47 -2.26 3.09 -4.32
CA LEU A 47 -1.09 2.37 -4.80
C LEU A 47 -1.52 1.03 -5.38
N THR A 48 -1.42 0.86 -6.69
CA THR A 48 -1.77 -0.40 -7.37
C THR A 48 -0.62 -1.40 -7.33
N PRO A 49 -0.92 -2.72 -7.41
CA PRO A 49 0.11 -3.77 -7.46
C PRO A 49 1.07 -3.58 -8.65
N PRO A 50 2.35 -3.99 -8.54
CA PRO A 50 3.26 -4.01 -9.68
C PRO A 50 2.68 -4.85 -10.82
N GLY A 51 2.86 -4.39 -12.07
CA GLY A 51 2.23 -4.99 -13.25
C GLY A 51 0.88 -4.39 -13.63
N SER A 52 0.30 -3.48 -12.82
CA SER A 52 -0.95 -2.79 -13.16
C SER A 52 -0.82 -1.81 -14.33
N ILE A 53 0.39 -1.33 -14.65
CA ILE A 53 0.78 -0.39 -15.69
C ILE A 53 0.28 1.02 -15.40
N SER A 54 -1.04 1.23 -15.34
CA SER A 54 -1.65 2.51 -15.00
C SER A 54 -2.87 2.33 -14.10
N LEU A 55 -3.22 3.39 -13.38
CA LEU A 55 -4.41 3.41 -12.53
C LEU A 55 -5.70 3.21 -13.32
N GLU A 56 -5.79 3.81 -14.50
CA GLU A 56 -6.98 3.72 -15.37
C GLU A 56 -7.15 2.30 -15.88
N ARG A 57 -6.12 1.73 -16.50
CA ARG A 57 -6.15 0.34 -16.96
C ARG A 57 -6.48 -0.64 -15.84
N PHE A 58 -5.89 -0.44 -14.66
CA PHE A 58 -6.17 -1.28 -13.49
C PHE A 58 -7.62 -1.16 -13.04
N LYS A 59 -8.15 0.05 -12.99
CA LYS A 59 -9.54 0.33 -12.66
C LYS A 59 -10.50 -0.42 -13.61
N ASP A 60 -10.22 -0.39 -14.90
CA ASP A 60 -11.11 -0.96 -15.91
C ASP A 60 -11.06 -2.49 -15.98
N LYS A 61 -9.88 -3.08 -15.77
CA LYS A 61 -9.69 -4.54 -15.88
C LYS A 61 -9.87 -5.31 -14.57
N CYS A 62 -9.69 -4.68 -13.42
CA CYS A 62 -9.78 -5.36 -12.15
C CYS A 62 -11.23 -5.57 -11.69
N THR A 63 -11.64 -6.82 -11.55
CA THR A 63 -12.98 -7.21 -11.08
C THR A 63 -13.10 -7.30 -9.55
N GLY A 64 -12.02 -7.04 -8.80
CA GLY A 64 -12.02 -7.14 -7.34
C GLY A 64 -12.15 -8.56 -6.79
N CYS A 65 -11.72 -9.59 -7.52
CA CYS A 65 -11.84 -11.01 -7.15
C CYS A 65 -11.04 -11.42 -5.89
N GLN A 66 -10.16 -10.58 -5.38
CA GLN A 66 -9.33 -10.74 -4.16
C GLN A 66 -8.29 -11.89 -4.20
N ILE A 67 -8.12 -12.61 -5.30
CA ILE A 67 -7.15 -13.73 -5.38
C ILE A 67 -5.73 -13.24 -5.04
N CYS A 68 -5.30 -12.11 -5.62
CA CYS A 68 -3.99 -11.52 -5.34
C CYS A 68 -3.82 -11.06 -3.88
N VAL A 69 -4.91 -10.65 -3.21
CA VAL A 69 -4.89 -10.27 -1.79
C VAL A 69 -4.63 -11.50 -0.92
N VAL A 70 -5.38 -12.59 -1.16
CA VAL A 70 -5.26 -13.84 -0.39
C VAL A 70 -3.90 -14.51 -0.62
N ARG A 71 -3.40 -14.46 -1.85
CA ARG A 71 -2.13 -15.10 -2.25
C ARG A 71 -0.89 -14.27 -1.90
N CYS A 72 -1.05 -13.02 -1.46
CA CYS A 72 0.08 -12.15 -1.13
C CYS A 72 0.85 -12.66 0.09
N PRO A 73 2.12 -13.09 -0.05
CA PRO A 73 2.88 -13.68 1.07
C PRO A 73 3.18 -12.66 2.17
N SER A 74 3.42 -11.41 1.83
CA SER A 74 3.64 -10.32 2.79
C SER A 74 2.35 -9.68 3.29
N GLN A 75 1.19 -10.10 2.77
CA GLN A 75 -0.14 -9.56 3.11
C GLN A 75 -0.23 -8.02 3.03
N VAL A 76 0.54 -7.43 2.14
CA VAL A 76 0.55 -5.97 1.93
C VAL A 76 -0.61 -5.50 1.08
N LEU A 77 -1.21 -6.39 0.29
CA LEU A 77 -2.39 -6.07 -0.51
C LEU A 77 -3.64 -6.06 0.37
N ARG A 78 -4.41 -4.96 0.27
CA ARG A 78 -5.67 -4.79 0.99
C ARG A 78 -6.75 -4.33 0.02
N PRO A 79 -8.00 -4.81 0.16
CA PRO A 79 -9.10 -4.26 -0.62
C PRO A 79 -9.34 -2.80 -0.26
N THR A 80 -9.70 -2.00 -1.25
CA THR A 80 -10.14 -0.63 -1.03
C THR A 80 -11.61 -0.63 -0.57
N GLY A 81 -11.94 0.30 0.34
CA GLY A 81 -13.33 0.64 0.66
C GLY A 81 -13.83 1.78 -0.25
N LEU A 82 -14.63 2.66 0.34
CA LEU A 82 -15.17 3.85 -0.34
C LEU A 82 -14.21 5.05 -0.35
N GLU A 83 -13.04 4.90 0.26
CA GLU A 83 -12.07 5.99 0.40
C GLU A 83 -11.53 6.52 -0.93
N TYR A 84 -11.57 5.74 -2.01
CA TYR A 84 -11.11 6.12 -3.35
C TYR A 84 -12.26 6.25 -4.36
N GLY A 85 -13.52 6.19 -3.91
CA GLY A 85 -14.72 6.21 -4.74
C GLY A 85 -15.19 4.80 -5.12
N LEU A 86 -16.37 4.72 -5.73
CA LEU A 86 -17.02 3.46 -6.11
C LEU A 86 -16.20 2.69 -7.16
N ASP A 87 -15.53 3.39 -8.06
CA ASP A 87 -14.73 2.80 -9.13
C ASP A 87 -13.58 1.91 -8.62
N TYR A 88 -13.08 2.19 -7.41
CA TYR A 88 -12.01 1.43 -6.77
C TYR A 88 -12.49 0.49 -5.69
N MET A 89 -13.79 0.46 -5.39
CA MET A 89 -14.33 -0.39 -4.33
C MET A 89 -13.94 -1.85 -4.55
N LEU A 90 -13.46 -2.50 -3.48
CA LEU A 90 -12.94 -3.87 -3.44
C LEU A 90 -11.70 -4.15 -4.30
N LYS A 91 -11.18 -3.19 -5.05
CA LYS A 91 -9.94 -3.39 -5.80
C LYS A 91 -8.73 -3.40 -4.87
N PRO A 92 -7.73 -4.26 -5.12
CA PRO A 92 -6.57 -4.35 -4.24
C PRO A 92 -5.68 -3.11 -4.35
N ARG A 93 -5.15 -2.67 -3.21
CA ARG A 93 -4.12 -1.64 -3.12
C ARG A 93 -2.98 -2.10 -2.21
N LEU A 94 -1.81 -1.57 -2.42
CA LEU A 94 -0.69 -1.72 -1.50
C LEU A 94 -0.95 -0.83 -0.26
N ALA A 95 -0.80 -1.41 0.93
CA ALA A 95 -1.03 -0.73 2.21
C ALA A 95 0.11 -1.07 3.17
N TYR A 96 1.05 -0.16 3.31
CA TYR A 96 2.29 -0.35 4.08
C TYR A 96 2.11 -0.11 5.59
N ILE A 97 1.01 -0.59 6.16
CA ILE A 97 0.70 -0.41 7.59
C ILE A 97 1.57 -1.31 8.46
N SER A 98 1.65 -2.58 8.12
CA SER A 98 2.33 -3.61 8.89
C SER A 98 3.38 -4.39 8.10
N SER A 99 3.43 -4.22 6.80
CA SER A 99 4.31 -4.96 5.91
C SER A 99 4.64 -4.14 4.65
N TYR A 100 5.46 -4.69 3.78
CA TYR A 100 5.90 -4.08 2.52
C TYR A 100 5.88 -5.10 1.39
N CYS A 101 5.99 -4.65 0.15
CA CYS A 101 6.03 -5.52 -1.02
C CYS A 101 7.43 -6.10 -1.18
N ASN A 102 7.56 -7.43 -1.13
CA ASN A 102 8.85 -8.12 -1.32
C ASN A 102 9.46 -7.78 -2.67
N TYR A 103 10.77 -7.59 -2.67
CA TYR A 103 11.52 -7.08 -3.82
C TYR A 103 11.40 -7.98 -5.06
N GLU A 104 11.52 -9.28 -4.89
CA GLU A 104 11.53 -10.27 -5.97
C GLU A 104 10.21 -11.03 -6.15
N CYS A 105 9.15 -10.62 -5.46
CA CYS A 105 7.88 -11.35 -5.47
C CYS A 105 6.99 -10.93 -6.65
N THR A 106 6.54 -11.89 -7.44
CA THR A 106 5.64 -11.72 -8.61
C THR A 106 4.26 -12.34 -8.42
N VAL A 107 3.99 -13.00 -7.29
CA VAL A 107 2.79 -13.81 -7.03
C VAL A 107 1.47 -13.12 -7.42
N CYS A 108 1.31 -11.82 -7.15
CA CYS A 108 0.07 -11.10 -7.47
C CYS A 108 -0.15 -10.96 -8.99
N SER A 109 0.91 -10.91 -9.79
CA SER A 109 0.84 -10.87 -11.25
C SER A 109 0.51 -12.24 -11.84
N ASP A 110 1.07 -13.31 -11.26
CA ASP A 110 0.91 -14.67 -11.76
C ASP A 110 -0.52 -15.21 -11.55
N VAL A 111 -1.19 -14.78 -10.49
CA VAL A 111 -2.54 -15.25 -10.13
C VAL A 111 -3.68 -14.37 -10.65
N CYS A 112 -3.42 -13.31 -11.40
CA CYS A 112 -4.44 -12.38 -11.86
C CYS A 112 -5.22 -12.92 -13.06
N PRO A 113 -6.49 -13.35 -12.92
CA PRO A 113 -7.23 -14.00 -14.02
C PRO A 113 -7.66 -13.02 -15.12
N THR A 114 -7.79 -11.74 -14.79
CA THR A 114 -8.26 -10.71 -15.75
C THR A 114 -7.13 -10.00 -16.48
N GLY A 115 -5.87 -10.29 -16.11
CA GLY A 115 -4.71 -9.56 -16.60
C GLY A 115 -4.71 -8.07 -16.21
N ALA A 116 -5.49 -7.68 -15.18
CA ALA A 116 -5.41 -6.34 -14.61
C ALA A 116 -4.01 -6.05 -14.05
N ILE A 117 -3.39 -7.09 -13.50
CA ILE A 117 -1.97 -7.12 -13.15
C ILE A 117 -1.32 -8.01 -14.20
N LYS A 118 -0.45 -7.45 -15.05
CA LYS A 118 0.29 -8.23 -16.05
C LYS A 118 1.35 -9.10 -15.36
N PRO A 119 1.58 -10.33 -15.85
CA PRO A 119 2.73 -11.12 -15.42
C PRO A 119 4.02 -10.32 -15.59
N LEU A 120 4.88 -10.37 -14.59
CA LEU A 120 6.19 -9.72 -14.58
C LEU A 120 7.26 -10.77 -14.33
N THR A 121 8.39 -10.64 -15.00
CA THR A 121 9.61 -11.31 -14.57
C THR A 121 10.14 -10.68 -13.29
N ILE A 122 11.01 -11.37 -12.57
CA ILE A 122 11.67 -10.81 -11.38
C ILE A 122 12.43 -9.54 -11.75
N GLU A 123 13.09 -9.53 -12.89
CA GLU A 123 13.85 -8.38 -13.38
C GLU A 123 12.97 -7.16 -13.65
N GLU A 124 11.82 -7.36 -14.32
CA GLU A 124 10.84 -6.30 -14.54
C GLU A 124 10.24 -5.81 -13.23
N LYS A 125 9.96 -6.73 -12.28
CA LYS A 125 9.40 -6.40 -10.97
C LYS A 125 10.36 -5.54 -10.15
N THR A 126 11.65 -5.85 -10.17
CA THR A 126 12.68 -5.11 -9.40
C THR A 126 12.93 -3.71 -9.93
N THR A 127 12.56 -3.43 -11.17
CA THR A 127 12.65 -2.12 -11.80
C THR A 127 11.32 -1.38 -11.90
N THR A 128 10.19 -2.05 -11.61
CA THR A 128 8.86 -1.43 -11.70
C THR A 128 8.60 -0.46 -10.54
N GLN A 129 8.47 0.83 -10.85
CA GLN A 129 8.14 1.88 -9.90
C GLN A 129 6.62 2.07 -9.81
N VAL A 130 6.02 1.60 -8.73
CA VAL A 130 4.58 1.78 -8.44
C VAL A 130 4.27 3.13 -7.78
N GLY A 131 5.26 3.74 -7.18
CA GLY A 131 5.17 5.01 -6.50
C GLY A 131 6.53 5.48 -6.00
N ILE A 132 6.57 6.66 -5.40
CA ILE A 132 7.80 7.26 -4.88
C ILE A 132 7.62 7.58 -3.41
N ALA A 133 8.61 7.21 -2.59
CA ALA A 133 8.66 7.61 -1.20
C ALA A 133 8.80 9.13 -1.07
N THR A 134 8.12 9.70 -0.10
CA THR A 134 8.20 11.12 0.22
C THR A 134 8.48 11.28 1.69
N PHE A 135 9.51 12.02 2.02
CA PHE A 135 9.93 12.29 3.39
C PHE A 135 9.29 13.57 3.95
N PHE A 136 8.82 13.51 5.18
CA PHE A 136 8.23 14.62 5.93
C PHE A 136 9.10 14.91 7.16
N LYS A 137 10.08 15.78 6.99
CA LYS A 137 11.07 16.14 8.02
C LYS A 137 10.44 16.48 9.38
N GLY A 138 9.36 17.27 9.39
CA GLY A 138 8.66 17.67 10.62
C GLY A 138 8.02 16.54 11.43
N ARG A 139 8.01 15.31 10.92
CA ARG A 139 7.50 14.13 11.64
C ARG A 139 8.59 13.17 12.07
N CYS A 140 9.79 13.28 11.50
CA CYS A 140 10.89 12.36 11.76
C CYS A 140 11.40 12.48 13.19
N VAL A 141 11.61 11.36 13.88
CA VAL A 141 12.13 11.32 15.26
C VAL A 141 13.48 12.03 15.39
N VAL A 142 14.30 11.96 14.33
CA VAL A 142 15.57 12.68 14.31
C VAL A 142 15.38 14.19 14.41
N ASN A 143 14.31 14.73 13.81
CA ASN A 143 14.02 16.15 13.88
C ASN A 143 13.19 16.54 15.13
N THR A 144 12.29 15.67 15.61
CA THR A 144 11.35 15.98 16.70
C THR A 144 11.92 15.63 18.07
N GLU A 145 12.73 14.59 18.17
CA GLU A 145 13.25 14.06 19.43
C GLU A 145 14.79 14.06 19.49
N GLU A 146 15.45 14.51 18.42
CA GLU A 146 16.92 14.54 18.26
C GLU A 146 17.59 13.18 18.54
N LYS A 147 16.86 12.07 18.22
CA LYS A 147 17.36 10.70 18.31
C LYS A 147 17.88 10.21 16.98
N ASP A 148 19.00 9.53 16.98
CA ASP A 148 19.52 8.89 15.76
C ASP A 148 18.59 7.79 15.26
N CYS A 149 18.39 7.71 13.93
CA CYS A 149 17.53 6.72 13.29
C CYS A 149 17.88 6.59 11.81
N GLY A 150 18.27 5.37 11.40
CA GLY A 150 18.60 5.01 10.00
C GLY A 150 17.65 3.99 9.39
N ALA A 151 16.63 3.51 10.12
CA ALA A 151 15.81 2.36 9.76
C ALA A 151 15.22 2.39 8.34
N CYS A 152 14.85 3.57 7.82
CA CYS A 152 14.29 3.69 6.47
C CYS A 152 15.33 3.45 5.36
N ALA A 153 16.60 3.76 5.59
CA ALA A 153 17.69 3.49 4.66
C ALA A 153 18.11 2.01 4.70
N GLU A 154 18.24 1.45 5.90
CA GLU A 154 18.61 0.04 6.10
C GLU A 154 17.62 -0.94 5.46
N HIS A 155 16.33 -0.59 5.41
CA HIS A 155 15.28 -1.42 4.84
C HIS A 155 14.96 -1.08 3.37
N CYS A 156 15.82 -0.34 2.69
CA CYS A 156 15.60 0.02 1.29
C CYS A 156 16.33 -0.97 0.37
N PRO A 157 15.64 -1.89 -0.32
CA PRO A 157 16.29 -2.91 -1.14
C PRO A 157 16.98 -2.34 -2.39
N THR A 158 16.58 -1.15 -2.82
CA THR A 158 17.15 -0.47 -3.98
C THR A 158 18.14 0.64 -3.60
N GLN A 159 18.44 0.79 -2.31
CA GLN A 159 19.31 1.87 -1.80
C GLN A 159 18.86 3.28 -2.23
N ALA A 160 17.58 3.41 -2.60
CA ALA A 160 16.99 4.70 -2.97
C ALA A 160 16.91 5.69 -1.80
N VAL A 161 17.00 5.21 -0.56
CA VAL A 161 17.02 6.04 0.65
C VAL A 161 18.42 5.98 1.24
N HIS A 162 19.10 7.11 1.26
CA HIS A 162 20.42 7.27 1.87
C HIS A 162 20.37 8.30 2.98
N MET A 163 21.27 8.19 3.96
CA MET A 163 21.33 9.10 5.09
C MET A 163 22.28 10.25 4.79
N VAL A 164 21.85 11.47 5.02
CA VAL A 164 22.66 12.67 4.83
C VAL A 164 22.84 13.41 6.16
N PRO A 165 23.99 14.07 6.38
CA PRO A 165 24.25 14.87 7.59
C PRO A 165 23.15 15.91 7.81
N TYR A 166 22.76 16.11 9.08
CA TYR A 166 21.73 17.06 9.45
C TYR A 166 22.17 18.02 10.56
N LYS A 167 22.08 17.63 11.82
CA LYS A 167 22.46 18.45 12.98
C LYS A 167 23.54 17.72 13.79
N GLY A 168 24.71 18.32 13.95
CA GLY A 168 25.81 17.69 14.66
C GLY A 168 26.15 16.33 14.06
N THR A 169 26.00 15.25 14.84
CA THR A 169 26.23 13.87 14.42
C THR A 169 25.00 13.18 13.82
N LEU A 170 23.80 13.82 13.87
CA LEU A 170 22.57 13.23 13.40
C LEU A 170 22.46 13.24 11.87
N THR A 171 21.79 12.23 11.32
CA THR A 171 21.54 12.09 9.89
C THR A 171 20.04 11.99 9.59
N ILE A 172 19.62 12.44 8.40
CA ILE A 172 18.24 12.32 7.94
C ILE A 172 18.18 11.65 6.57
N PRO A 173 17.05 10.97 6.25
CA PRO A 173 16.92 10.31 4.95
C PRO A 173 16.75 11.32 3.82
N GLN A 174 17.46 11.09 2.73
CA GLN A 174 17.25 11.68 1.41
C GLN A 174 16.84 10.57 0.44
N ILE A 175 15.90 10.84 -0.44
CA ILE A 175 15.32 9.85 -1.35
C ILE A 175 15.78 10.17 -2.77
N ASN A 176 16.35 9.15 -3.43
CA ASN A 176 16.63 9.19 -4.86
C ASN A 176 15.38 8.61 -5.60
N PRO A 177 14.61 9.44 -6.32
CA PRO A 177 13.42 8.98 -7.02
C PRO A 177 13.72 8.02 -8.18
N ASP A 178 14.92 8.06 -8.76
CA ASP A 178 15.30 7.27 -9.93
C ASP A 178 15.62 5.81 -9.56
N LEU A 179 15.89 5.54 -8.29
CA LEU A 179 16.11 4.20 -7.76
C LEU A 179 14.90 3.66 -6.97
N CYS A 180 13.96 4.54 -6.60
CA CYS A 180 12.85 4.17 -5.72
C CYS A 180 11.76 3.43 -6.49
N ILE A 181 11.51 2.17 -6.19
CA ILE A 181 10.41 1.37 -6.77
C ILE A 181 9.08 1.51 -6.03
N GLY A 182 9.06 2.15 -4.86
CA GLY A 182 7.85 2.32 -4.06
C GLY A 182 7.40 1.06 -3.32
N CYS A 183 8.30 0.15 -2.95
CA CYS A 183 7.98 -1.11 -2.26
C CYS A 183 7.39 -0.93 -0.85
N GLY A 184 7.60 0.23 -0.21
CA GLY A 184 7.08 0.55 1.11
C GLY A 184 7.90 0.02 2.29
N GLY A 185 9.10 -0.51 2.07
CA GLY A 185 10.00 -0.96 3.15
C GLY A 185 10.27 0.18 4.14
N CYS A 186 10.69 1.33 3.63
CA CYS A 186 10.94 2.53 4.44
C CYS A 186 9.70 3.05 5.17
N GLU A 187 8.50 2.95 4.57
CA GLU A 187 7.24 3.35 5.20
C GLU A 187 6.85 2.36 6.30
N SER A 188 6.93 1.06 6.05
CA SER A 188 6.49 0.04 7.01
C SER A 188 7.31 0.04 8.28
N ILE A 189 8.63 0.25 8.19
CA ILE A 189 9.56 0.21 9.34
C ILE A 189 9.57 1.51 10.14
N CYS A 190 9.14 2.64 9.57
CA CYS A 190 9.16 3.93 10.25
C CYS A 190 8.45 3.85 11.60
N PRO A 191 9.10 4.22 12.74
CA PRO A 191 8.54 4.09 14.08
C PRO A 191 7.44 5.11 14.39
N VAL A 192 7.40 6.22 13.64
CA VAL A 192 6.46 7.32 13.90
C VAL A 192 5.01 6.92 13.70
N ARG A 193 4.15 7.21 14.67
CA ARG A 193 2.71 6.97 14.66
C ARG A 193 1.97 8.22 15.12
N PRO A 194 0.72 8.46 14.70
CA PRO A 194 -0.10 7.68 13.76
C PRO A 194 0.25 7.91 12.28
N MET A 195 0.97 8.99 11.97
CA MET A 195 1.36 9.36 10.60
C MET A 195 2.87 9.27 10.44
N ARG A 196 3.31 8.36 9.59
CA ARG A 196 4.73 8.10 9.36
C ARG A 196 5.47 9.30 8.78
N ALA A 197 6.77 9.39 9.06
CA ALA A 197 7.63 10.44 8.54
C ALA A 197 8.00 10.22 7.06
N ILE A 198 7.89 8.98 6.58
CA ILE A 198 8.11 8.62 5.18
C ILE A 198 6.88 7.86 4.66
N ILE A 199 6.36 8.25 3.51
CA ILE A 199 5.12 7.70 2.93
C ILE A 199 5.32 7.54 1.43
N VAL A 200 4.91 6.42 0.88
CA VAL A 200 4.94 6.17 -0.57
C VAL A 200 3.70 6.77 -1.22
N LYS A 201 3.91 7.60 -2.23
CA LYS A 201 2.86 8.18 -3.07
C LYS A 201 2.76 7.41 -4.36
N SER A 202 1.54 7.11 -4.78
CA SER A 202 1.25 6.40 -6.03
C SER A 202 1.67 7.21 -7.25
N ASN A 203 2.22 6.53 -8.22
CA ASN A 203 2.30 7.03 -9.61
C ASN A 203 0.97 6.74 -10.32
N VAL A 204 0.54 7.63 -11.21
CA VAL A 204 -0.63 7.41 -12.08
C VAL A 204 -0.33 6.32 -13.09
N GLU A 205 0.89 6.31 -13.61
CA GLU A 205 1.45 5.28 -14.48
C GLU A 205 2.70 4.71 -13.83
N HIS A 206 2.85 3.39 -13.89
CA HIS A 206 4.06 2.73 -13.44
C HIS A 206 5.21 3.07 -14.38
N LYS A 207 6.37 3.30 -13.82
CA LYS A 207 7.60 3.60 -14.56
C LYS A 207 8.61 2.48 -14.34
N PHE A 208 9.65 2.46 -15.15
CA PHE A 208 10.82 1.63 -14.89
C PHE A 208 11.93 2.53 -14.37
N VAL A 209 12.64 2.02 -13.38
CA VAL A 209 13.79 2.69 -12.75
C VAL A 209 15.07 1.92 -13.01
N GLU A 210 16.19 2.56 -12.82
CA GLU A 210 17.48 1.91 -12.90
C GLU A 210 17.69 0.93 -11.75
N LYS A 211 18.40 -0.17 -12.01
CA LYS A 211 18.85 -1.06 -10.94
C LYS A 211 19.95 -0.34 -10.14
N PRO A 212 19.99 -0.55 -8.82
CA PRO A 212 21.15 -0.10 -8.05
C PRO A 212 22.40 -0.72 -8.66
N LYS A 213 23.47 0.06 -8.76
CA LYS A 213 24.78 -0.47 -9.16
C LYS A 213 25.21 -1.43 -8.07
N GLU A 214 25.49 -2.67 -8.45
CA GLU A 214 26.19 -3.60 -7.56
C GLU A 214 27.55 -2.96 -7.28
N GLU A 215 27.77 -2.47 -6.06
CA GLU A 215 29.09 -2.15 -5.60
C GLU A 215 29.86 -3.48 -5.60
N GLU A 216 30.92 -3.57 -6.40
CA GLU A 216 31.83 -4.70 -6.34
C GLU A 216 32.21 -4.85 -4.86
N ILE A 217 31.75 -5.94 -4.24
CA ILE A 217 32.18 -6.31 -2.89
C ILE A 217 33.68 -6.58 -3.05
N LYS A 218 34.51 -5.59 -2.71
CA LYS A 218 35.93 -5.83 -2.54
C LYS A 218 36.00 -6.90 -1.49
N GLU A 219 36.43 -8.10 -1.88
CA GLU A 219 36.77 -9.16 -0.94
C GLU A 219 37.77 -8.53 0.05
N ILE A 220 37.25 -8.26 1.25
CA ILE A 220 38.12 -7.92 2.38
C ILE A 220 38.78 -9.24 2.69
N GLU A 221 40.08 -9.38 2.29
CA GLU A 221 40.90 -10.46 2.81
C GLU A 221 40.78 -10.38 4.34
N VAL A 222 40.02 -11.30 4.89
CA VAL A 222 39.93 -11.48 6.34
C VAL A 222 41.26 -12.08 6.73
N ASP A 223 42.17 -11.24 7.22
CA ASP A 223 43.38 -11.70 7.84
C ASP A 223 42.98 -12.75 8.88
N ASP A 224 43.50 -13.95 8.66
CA ASP A 224 43.29 -15.13 9.48
C ASP A 224 43.57 -14.77 10.95
N PHE A 225 42.53 -14.59 11.76
CA PHE A 225 42.67 -14.46 13.19
C PHE A 225 43.18 -15.80 13.71
N GLY A 226 44.48 -15.95 13.76
CA GLY A 226 45.11 -17.13 14.30
C GLY A 226 44.64 -17.42 15.72
N PHE A 227 43.88 -18.52 15.88
CA PHE A 227 43.68 -19.23 17.14
C PHE A 227 44.64 -20.41 17.17
#